data_5dac9c4756acad167e3c2c5f181c7e35
#
_entry.id   5dac9c4756acad167e3c2c5f181c7e35
#
_cell.length_a   1.000
_cell.length_b   1.000
_cell.length_c   1.000
_cell.angle_alpha   90.00
_cell.angle_beta   90.00
_cell.angle_gamma   90.00
#
_symmetry.space_group_name_H-M   'P 1'
#
loop_
_entity.id
_entity.type
_entity.pdbx_description
1 polymer ?
#
loop_
_entity_poly.entity_id
_entity_poly.type
_entity_poly.pdbx_seq_one_letter_code
_entity_poly.pdbx_strand_id
1 'polypeptide(L)'
;AITVDAPLQMLVLALVQDPYKGKMGIGKIQSGSIARRQTVMLLGKDGAQVAGKVSDLAVYSGLDRADMEQAAAGEIVAVAGLDDVSIGDTIADADRPVALPRVTIDEPTVQMTFSVNNSPFAGREGKFLTSRHLRERLFKELETNVSLRVNETDSADRFLVAGRGELHLSVLIEQMRREGYELQVSQPEVIVHREGGKVMEPYEELTIQVPETYQGTVIEELGKRRGEMRHMRLIHSDVGTSEMHLEYHIPTRGIMGLKNLLLAKTRGTVILHHVFAAYEPAEERDLLVTPHGSLVAYEDGASTGYAIFMTQERGAMFIGPGVEVYRGMVIGQNSRDEDLDVNVCKEKHLSNMRASGTDEALVLTPPREMTLEFALEYIGGDELVEVTPQHLRLRKRLLNPDDRRKAKKSGK
;
A
#
# COMPACT_ATOMS: atom_id res chain seq x y z
N ALA A 1 1.41 6.17 37.35
CA ALA A 1 0.45 6.79 38.29
C ALA A 1 0.02 8.13 37.67
N ILE A 2 -1.27 8.43 37.66
CA ILE A 2 -1.81 9.71 37.20
C ILE A 2 -1.56 10.75 38.27
N THR A 3 -0.77 11.80 37.95
CA THR A 3 -0.40 12.83 38.94
C THR A 3 -0.93 14.19 38.44
N VAL A 4 -1.99 14.66 39.04
CA VAL A 4 -2.67 15.91 38.64
C VAL A 4 -1.90 17.15 39.06
N ASP A 5 -1.21 17.10 40.21
CA ASP A 5 -0.44 18.23 40.79
C ASP A 5 1.00 18.36 40.27
N ALA A 6 1.37 17.59 39.25
CA ALA A 6 2.67 17.65 38.61
C ALA A 6 2.69 18.63 37.43
N PRO A 7 3.86 19.08 36.93
CA PRO A 7 3.98 19.84 35.70
C PRO A 7 3.32 19.12 34.51
N LEU A 8 2.75 19.89 33.59
CA LEU A 8 2.12 19.35 32.38
C LEU A 8 3.12 18.53 31.57
N GLN A 9 2.72 17.32 31.21
CA GLN A 9 3.39 16.48 30.21
C GLN A 9 2.33 15.76 29.37
N MET A 10 2.38 15.94 28.07
CA MET A 10 1.53 15.27 27.09
C MET A 10 2.37 14.88 25.87
N LEU A 11 2.41 13.60 25.52
CA LEU A 11 3.05 13.12 24.31
C LEU A 11 2.07 13.18 23.13
N VAL A 12 2.46 13.83 22.05
CA VAL A 12 1.68 13.88 20.81
C VAL A 12 1.83 12.54 20.06
N LEU A 13 0.73 11.83 19.90
CA LEU A 13 0.69 10.50 19.28
C LEU A 13 0.00 10.49 17.90
N ALA A 14 -0.83 11.50 17.63
CA ALA A 14 -1.49 11.66 16.33
C ALA A 14 -1.65 13.14 15.99
N LEU A 15 -1.86 13.42 14.71
CA LEU A 15 -2.17 14.76 14.20
C LEU A 15 -3.49 14.71 13.46
N VAL A 16 -4.25 15.78 13.56
CA VAL A 16 -5.48 15.98 12.80
C VAL A 16 -5.49 17.39 12.22
N GLN A 17 -5.92 17.53 10.98
CA GLN A 17 -6.12 18.84 10.37
C GLN A 17 -7.58 19.21 10.46
N ASP A 18 -7.87 20.28 11.18
CA ASP A 18 -9.21 20.86 11.29
C ASP A 18 -9.31 22.07 10.35
N PRO A 19 -10.37 22.21 9.52
CA PRO A 19 -10.49 23.30 8.56
C PRO A 19 -10.51 24.69 9.18
N TYR A 20 -10.92 24.80 10.45
CA TYR A 20 -11.10 26.07 11.16
C TYR A 20 -10.04 26.32 12.26
N LYS A 21 -9.59 25.23 12.90
CA LYS A 21 -8.67 25.27 14.05
C LYS A 21 -7.22 24.99 13.66
N GLY A 22 -6.99 24.60 12.37
CA GLY A 22 -5.66 24.27 11.86
C GLY A 22 -5.18 22.89 12.34
N LYS A 23 -3.86 22.73 12.42
CA LYS A 23 -3.21 21.50 12.85
C LYS A 23 -3.37 21.31 14.36
N MET A 24 -3.85 20.13 14.77
CA MET A 24 -4.06 19.76 16.16
C MET A 24 -3.24 18.53 16.53
N GLY A 25 -2.50 18.62 17.62
CA GLY A 25 -1.80 17.49 18.22
C GLY A 25 -2.71 16.71 19.17
N ILE A 26 -2.83 15.40 18.95
CA ILE A 26 -3.64 14.51 19.80
C ILE A 26 -2.72 13.68 20.68
N GLY A 27 -3.04 13.58 21.97
CA GLY A 27 -2.31 12.76 22.91
C GLY A 27 -3.03 12.60 24.23
N LYS A 28 -2.47 11.74 25.08
CA LYS A 28 -2.92 11.56 26.45
C LYS A 28 -2.10 12.42 27.38
N ILE A 29 -2.74 13.17 28.26
CA ILE A 29 -2.07 13.91 29.32
C ILE A 29 -1.53 12.90 30.33
N GLN A 30 -0.21 12.84 30.48
CA GLN A 30 0.49 11.94 31.41
C GLN A 30 0.50 12.49 32.83
N SER A 31 0.74 13.80 32.96
CA SER A 31 0.76 14.51 34.24
C SER A 31 0.30 15.96 34.07
N GLY A 32 -0.15 16.55 35.16
CA GLY A 32 -0.61 17.93 35.22
C GLY A 32 -1.95 18.17 34.56
N SER A 33 -2.18 19.40 34.12
CA SER A 33 -3.37 19.81 33.38
C SER A 33 -3.02 20.82 32.31
N ILE A 34 -3.88 20.89 31.29
CA ILE A 34 -3.77 21.84 30.18
C ILE A 34 -5.07 22.65 30.09
N ALA A 35 -4.94 23.95 29.85
CA ALA A 35 -6.07 24.83 29.69
C ALA A 35 -6.02 25.61 28.37
N ARG A 36 -7.18 26.02 27.89
CA ARG A 36 -7.30 26.92 26.74
C ARG A 36 -6.60 28.26 27.06
N ARG A 37 -5.90 28.84 26.11
CA ARG A 37 -5.09 30.05 26.22
C ARG A 37 -3.85 29.94 27.11
N GLN A 38 -3.53 28.76 27.63
CA GLN A 38 -2.31 28.50 28.40
C GLN A 38 -1.09 28.57 27.47
N THR A 39 0.01 29.14 27.99
CA THR A 39 1.32 29.05 27.35
C THR A 39 1.95 27.72 27.74
N VAL A 40 2.42 26.99 26.75
CA VAL A 40 3.05 25.68 26.90
C VAL A 40 4.40 25.65 26.15
N MET A 41 5.25 24.73 26.51
CA MET A 41 6.50 24.47 25.80
C MET A 41 6.35 23.21 24.92
N LEU A 42 6.55 23.36 23.62
CA LEU A 42 6.65 22.25 22.69
C LEU A 42 8.10 21.77 22.66
N LEU A 43 8.34 20.52 23.05
CA LEU A 43 9.66 19.88 23.07
C LEU A 43 9.75 18.93 21.88
N GLY A 44 10.48 19.32 20.85
CA GLY A 44 10.61 18.63 19.58
C GLY A 44 11.82 17.70 19.50
N LYS A 45 12.15 17.31 18.27
CA LYS A 45 13.32 16.51 17.93
C LYS A 45 14.59 17.31 18.23
N ASP A 46 15.66 16.58 18.59
CA ASP A 46 17.02 17.16 18.82
C ASP A 46 17.09 18.25 19.89
N GLY A 47 16.15 18.22 20.86
CA GLY A 47 16.11 19.16 21.97
C GLY A 47 15.53 20.54 21.60
N ALA A 48 14.88 20.67 20.45
CA ALA A 48 14.20 21.90 20.07
C ALA A 48 13.09 22.25 21.07
N GLN A 49 13.05 23.50 21.52
CA GLN A 49 12.04 24.03 22.44
C GLN A 49 11.38 25.24 21.84
N VAL A 50 10.07 25.19 21.67
CA VAL A 50 9.27 26.29 21.11
C VAL A 50 8.12 26.61 22.05
N ALA A 51 8.05 27.85 22.53
CA ALA A 51 6.91 28.32 23.30
C ALA A 51 5.69 28.51 22.39
N GLY A 52 4.55 27.96 22.77
CA GLY A 52 3.30 28.07 22.03
C GLY A 52 2.14 28.39 22.96
N LYS A 53 1.04 28.86 22.39
CA LYS A 53 -0.19 29.15 23.12
C LYS A 53 -1.33 28.28 22.63
N VAL A 54 -1.97 27.56 23.52
CA VAL A 54 -3.13 26.72 23.23
C VAL A 54 -4.28 27.63 22.75
N SER A 55 -4.67 27.54 21.48
CA SER A 55 -5.82 28.27 20.94
C SER A 55 -7.12 27.57 21.24
N ASP A 56 -7.13 26.26 21.04
CA ASP A 56 -8.28 25.39 21.26
C ASP A 56 -7.89 24.07 21.94
N LEU A 57 -8.80 23.58 22.77
CA LEU A 57 -8.66 22.34 23.51
C LEU A 57 -9.95 21.54 23.39
N ALA A 58 -9.85 20.28 22.99
CA ALA A 58 -10.98 19.37 22.96
C ALA A 58 -10.63 18.04 23.61
N VAL A 59 -11.58 17.43 24.29
CA VAL A 59 -11.47 16.11 24.94
C VAL A 59 -12.23 15.08 24.10
N TYR A 60 -11.67 13.89 23.97
CA TYR A 60 -12.34 12.75 23.32
C TYR A 60 -13.19 11.99 24.33
N SER A 61 -14.49 11.87 24.02
CA SER A 61 -15.46 11.03 24.74
C SER A 61 -16.03 10.00 23.77
N GLY A 62 -15.45 8.79 23.76
CA GLY A 62 -15.74 7.81 22.73
C GLY A 62 -15.23 8.28 21.36
N LEU A 63 -16.11 8.36 20.37
CA LEU A 63 -15.79 8.86 19.03
C LEU A 63 -16.03 10.37 18.86
N ASP A 64 -16.72 10.99 19.80
CA ASP A 64 -17.06 12.39 19.75
C ASP A 64 -15.96 13.26 20.39
N ARG A 65 -15.85 14.48 19.88
CA ARG A 65 -14.90 15.49 20.35
C ARG A 65 -15.66 16.69 20.91
N ALA A 66 -15.45 16.98 22.19
CA ALA A 66 -16.07 18.10 22.89
C ALA A 66 -15.05 19.17 23.24
N ASP A 67 -15.32 20.42 22.89
CA ASP A 67 -14.51 21.57 23.30
C ASP A 67 -14.55 21.77 24.80
N MET A 68 -13.40 21.98 25.43
CA MET A 68 -13.24 22.13 26.88
C MET A 68 -12.34 23.32 27.21
N GLU A 69 -12.54 23.92 28.33
CA GLU A 69 -11.68 25.00 28.84
C GLU A 69 -10.42 24.46 29.52
N GLN A 70 -10.51 23.27 30.12
CA GLN A 70 -9.39 22.60 30.81
C GLN A 70 -9.55 21.09 30.77
N ALA A 71 -8.41 20.38 30.71
CA ALA A 71 -8.32 18.93 30.79
C ALA A 71 -7.18 18.53 31.73
N ALA A 72 -7.29 17.35 32.37
CA ALA A 72 -6.38 16.87 33.40
C ALA A 72 -5.69 15.56 32.99
N ALA A 73 -4.69 15.18 33.75
CA ALA A 73 -3.95 13.93 33.57
C ALA A 73 -4.87 12.70 33.48
N GLY A 74 -4.65 11.87 32.46
CA GLY A 74 -5.47 10.70 32.13
C GLY A 74 -6.39 10.89 30.95
N GLU A 75 -6.74 12.12 30.58
CA GLU A 75 -7.63 12.43 29.44
C GLU A 75 -6.86 12.42 28.11
N ILE A 76 -7.58 12.05 27.05
CA ILE A 76 -7.09 12.14 25.66
C ILE A 76 -7.63 13.43 25.09
N VAL A 77 -6.73 14.29 24.65
CA VAL A 77 -7.06 15.63 24.17
C VAL A 77 -6.51 15.92 22.78
N ALA A 78 -7.19 16.83 22.08
CA ALA A 78 -6.69 17.48 20.88
C ALA A 78 -6.38 18.94 21.21
N VAL A 79 -5.14 19.37 20.92
CA VAL A 79 -4.62 20.70 21.23
C VAL A 79 -4.28 21.42 19.93
N ALA A 80 -4.83 22.62 19.72
CA ALA A 80 -4.53 23.50 18.59
C ALA A 80 -3.72 24.75 19.03
N GLY A 81 -3.14 25.46 18.07
CA GLY A 81 -2.35 26.67 18.30
C GLY A 81 -0.85 26.43 18.43
N LEU A 82 -0.39 25.24 18.06
CA LEU A 82 1.02 24.86 18.03
C LEU A 82 1.37 24.47 16.58
N ASP A 83 1.80 25.44 15.77
CA ASP A 83 1.95 25.30 14.31
C ASP A 83 2.97 24.21 13.93
N ASP A 84 4.08 24.12 14.67
CA ASP A 84 5.17 23.17 14.39
C ASP A 84 5.02 21.82 15.08
N VAL A 85 3.85 21.52 15.67
CA VAL A 85 3.64 20.27 16.39
C VAL A 85 3.80 19.03 15.48
N SER A 86 4.55 18.05 15.97
CA SER A 86 4.81 16.79 15.27
C SER A 86 4.55 15.59 16.17
N ILE A 87 4.32 14.42 15.57
CA ILE A 87 4.18 13.18 16.35
C ILE A 87 5.50 12.87 17.07
N GLY A 88 5.38 12.50 18.35
CA GLY A 88 6.52 12.26 19.23
C GLY A 88 6.98 13.49 19.99
N ASP A 89 6.47 14.68 19.71
CA ASP A 89 6.77 15.87 20.50
C ASP A 89 6.06 15.82 21.86
N THR A 90 6.66 16.46 22.86
CA THR A 90 6.04 16.61 24.16
C THR A 90 5.50 18.04 24.32
N ILE A 91 4.21 18.17 24.62
CA ILE A 91 3.64 19.42 25.10
C ILE A 91 3.84 19.44 26.62
N ALA A 92 4.62 20.39 27.12
CA ALA A 92 5.07 20.47 28.49
C ALA A 92 4.72 21.81 29.15
N ASP A 93 4.84 21.84 30.49
CA ASP A 93 4.76 23.05 31.28
C ASP A 93 5.82 24.07 30.80
N ALA A 94 5.45 25.34 30.68
CA ALA A 94 6.34 26.38 30.16
C ALA A 94 7.49 26.73 31.12
N ASP A 95 7.26 26.62 32.43
CA ASP A 95 8.25 27.00 33.46
C ASP A 95 9.18 25.84 33.81
N ARG A 96 8.67 24.60 33.69
CA ARG A 96 9.41 23.37 34.01
C ARG A 96 9.23 22.31 32.91
N PRO A 97 9.76 22.57 31.71
CA PRO A 97 9.58 21.68 30.57
C PRO A 97 10.39 20.39 30.77
N VAL A 98 9.71 19.24 30.73
CA VAL A 98 10.34 17.91 30.80
C VAL A 98 9.81 17.05 29.67
N ALA A 99 10.70 16.60 28.80
CA ALA A 99 10.34 15.76 27.66
C ALA A 99 10.00 14.32 28.10
N LEU A 100 8.97 13.77 27.48
CA LEU A 100 8.67 12.35 27.55
C LEU A 100 9.54 11.57 26.55
N PRO A 101 9.78 10.28 26.76
CA PRO A 101 10.46 9.45 25.76
C PRO A 101 9.73 9.56 24.40
N ARG A 102 10.49 9.97 23.39
CA ARG A 102 9.94 10.15 22.04
C ARG A 102 9.63 8.79 21.42
N VAL A 103 8.50 8.68 20.76
CA VAL A 103 8.21 7.53 19.91
C VAL A 103 9.04 7.65 18.64
N THR A 104 9.88 6.67 18.39
CA THR A 104 10.60 6.54 17.12
C THR A 104 9.64 6.02 16.07
N ILE A 105 9.65 6.65 14.90
CA ILE A 105 8.85 6.23 13.76
C ILE A 105 9.80 5.56 12.78
N ASP A 106 9.48 4.32 12.41
CA ASP A 106 10.29 3.57 11.46
C ASP A 106 10.37 4.29 10.12
N GLU A 107 11.53 4.23 9.49
CA GLU A 107 11.72 4.76 8.15
C GLU A 107 10.91 3.98 7.11
N PRO A 108 10.52 4.62 5.99
CA PRO A 108 9.89 3.92 4.90
C PRO A 108 10.77 2.82 4.33
N THR A 109 10.22 1.65 4.10
CA THR A 109 10.93 0.49 3.54
C THR A 109 10.52 0.18 2.10
N VAL A 110 9.38 0.67 1.65
CA VAL A 110 8.82 0.43 0.31
C VAL A 110 8.48 1.76 -0.36
N GLN A 111 8.74 1.86 -1.63
CA GLN A 111 8.40 3.01 -2.45
C GLN A 111 7.70 2.59 -3.75
N MET A 112 6.93 3.50 -4.34
CA MET A 112 6.34 3.34 -5.66
C MET A 112 6.15 4.69 -6.34
N THR A 113 6.06 4.68 -7.67
CA THR A 113 5.80 5.89 -8.43
C THR A 113 4.30 6.11 -8.55
N PHE A 114 3.84 7.28 -8.11
CA PHE A 114 2.50 7.82 -8.39
C PHE A 114 2.60 8.79 -9.56
N SER A 115 1.76 8.66 -10.55
CA SER A 115 1.79 9.54 -11.71
C SER A 115 0.41 9.83 -12.28
N VAL A 116 0.32 10.88 -13.06
CA VAL A 116 -0.90 11.23 -13.79
C VAL A 116 -1.27 10.07 -14.71
N ASN A 117 -2.55 9.70 -14.75
CA ASN A 117 -3.03 8.71 -15.69
C ASN A 117 -2.97 9.26 -17.13
N ASN A 118 -2.22 8.59 -17.98
CA ASN A 118 -2.08 8.90 -19.40
C ASN A 118 -2.57 7.76 -20.30
N SER A 119 -3.44 6.89 -19.76
CA SER A 119 -4.07 5.83 -20.54
C SER A 119 -5.05 6.39 -21.59
N PRO A 120 -5.45 5.61 -22.61
CA PRO A 120 -6.50 6.00 -23.55
C PRO A 120 -7.86 6.29 -22.89
N PHE A 121 -8.09 5.82 -21.67
CA PHE A 121 -9.31 6.05 -20.89
C PHE A 121 -9.17 7.17 -19.85
N ALA A 122 -8.04 7.86 -19.81
CA ALA A 122 -7.82 8.95 -18.89
C ALA A 122 -8.89 10.05 -18.98
N GLY A 123 -9.37 10.51 -17.84
CA GLY A 123 -10.36 11.58 -17.73
C GLY A 123 -11.82 11.16 -17.92
N ARG A 124 -12.10 9.87 -18.04
CA ARG A 124 -13.49 9.41 -18.18
C ARG A 124 -14.23 9.31 -16.85
N GLU A 125 -13.53 9.09 -15.74
CA GLU A 125 -14.15 8.73 -14.48
C GLU A 125 -13.74 9.64 -13.32
N GLY A 126 -12.48 10.13 -13.29
CA GLY A 126 -11.96 10.93 -12.21
C GLY A 126 -12.34 12.41 -12.28
N LYS A 127 -12.40 13.06 -11.11
CA LYS A 127 -12.56 14.52 -10.98
C LYS A 127 -11.20 15.23 -10.92
N PHE A 128 -10.21 14.59 -10.31
CA PHE A 128 -8.88 15.14 -10.09
C PHE A 128 -7.85 14.39 -10.95
N LEU A 129 -7.41 15.00 -12.04
CA LEU A 129 -6.68 14.34 -13.12
C LEU A 129 -5.28 14.93 -13.35
N THR A 130 -4.99 16.11 -12.79
CA THR A 130 -3.77 16.86 -13.14
C THR A 130 -2.65 16.59 -12.14
N SER A 131 -1.40 16.80 -12.57
CA SER A 131 -0.22 16.74 -11.70
C SER A 131 -0.33 17.69 -10.52
N ARG A 132 -0.94 18.87 -10.71
CA ARG A 132 -1.21 19.81 -9.62
C ARG A 132 -2.12 19.20 -8.55
N HIS A 133 -3.25 18.60 -8.93
CA HIS A 133 -4.15 17.95 -7.98
C HIS A 133 -3.46 16.81 -7.23
N LEU A 134 -2.69 15.98 -7.96
CA LEU A 134 -1.95 14.87 -7.39
C LEU A 134 -0.91 15.37 -6.39
N ARG A 135 -0.14 16.40 -6.76
CA ARG A 135 0.85 17.04 -5.90
C ARG A 135 0.21 17.60 -4.62
N GLU A 136 -0.80 18.43 -4.75
CA GLU A 136 -1.49 19.05 -3.61
C GLU A 136 -2.01 17.98 -2.63
N ARG A 137 -2.59 16.89 -3.14
CA ARG A 137 -3.11 15.80 -2.30
C ARG A 137 -2.01 15.03 -1.59
N LEU A 138 -0.93 14.67 -2.30
CA LEU A 138 0.19 13.93 -1.73
C LEU A 138 0.93 14.74 -0.66
N PHE A 139 1.17 16.03 -0.91
CA PHE A 139 1.83 16.90 0.08
C PHE A 139 0.94 17.19 1.28
N LYS A 140 -0.38 17.31 1.10
CA LYS A 140 -1.33 17.41 2.21
C LYS A 140 -1.31 16.17 3.11
N GLU A 141 -1.11 14.98 2.55
CA GLU A 141 -0.99 13.75 3.34
C GLU A 141 0.20 13.80 4.30
N LEU A 142 1.31 14.44 3.92
CA LEU A 142 2.49 14.58 4.77
C LEU A 142 2.23 15.37 6.06
N GLU A 143 1.21 16.22 6.10
CA GLU A 143 0.87 17.02 7.29
C GLU A 143 0.44 16.14 8.47
N THR A 144 -0.16 14.98 8.17
CA THR A 144 -0.70 14.06 9.18
C THR A 144 -0.04 12.69 9.19
N ASN A 145 0.55 12.28 8.07
CA ASN A 145 1.14 10.96 7.89
C ASN A 145 2.69 11.03 7.93
N VAL A 146 3.23 10.97 9.13
CA VAL A 146 4.69 11.12 9.39
C VAL A 146 5.55 9.98 8.84
N SER A 147 4.94 8.84 8.49
CA SER A 147 5.65 7.67 7.94
C SER A 147 5.68 7.68 6.41
N LEU A 148 5.03 8.66 5.79
CA LEU A 148 5.03 8.85 4.36
C LEU A 148 6.14 9.82 3.96
N ARG A 149 6.79 9.55 2.84
CA ARG A 149 7.69 10.52 2.18
C ARG A 149 7.26 10.67 0.73
N VAL A 150 7.25 11.88 0.25
CA VAL A 150 6.91 12.20 -1.15
C VAL A 150 8.06 13.02 -1.73
N ASN A 151 8.67 12.50 -2.78
CA ASN A 151 9.71 13.17 -3.52
C ASN A 151 9.23 13.47 -4.93
N GLU A 152 9.47 14.70 -5.40
CA GLU A 152 9.29 15.05 -6.80
C GLU A 152 10.38 14.38 -7.63
N THR A 153 10.05 14.00 -8.85
CA THR A 153 11.00 13.43 -9.80
C THR A 153 11.37 14.45 -10.88
N ASP A 154 12.26 14.11 -11.80
CA ASP A 154 12.60 14.97 -12.95
C ASP A 154 11.39 15.26 -13.87
N SER A 155 10.30 14.53 -13.70
CA SER A 155 9.04 14.71 -14.41
C SER A 155 8.00 15.35 -13.49
N ALA A 156 7.41 16.46 -13.88
CA ALA A 156 6.36 17.14 -13.12
C ALA A 156 5.08 16.28 -12.90
N ASP A 157 4.91 15.21 -13.68
CA ASP A 157 3.75 14.31 -13.62
C ASP A 157 3.98 13.06 -12.78
N ARG A 158 5.14 12.94 -12.12
CA ARG A 158 5.53 11.74 -11.37
C ARG A 158 6.07 12.09 -10.00
N PHE A 159 5.63 11.36 -9.00
CA PHE A 159 6.04 11.49 -7.60
C PHE A 159 6.50 10.14 -7.09
N LEU A 160 7.64 10.11 -6.40
CA LEU A 160 8.11 8.93 -5.70
C LEU A 160 7.55 8.97 -4.28
N VAL A 161 6.67 8.02 -3.97
CA VAL A 161 5.99 7.94 -2.68
C VAL A 161 6.51 6.74 -1.92
N ALA A 162 7.03 6.97 -0.71
CA ALA A 162 7.61 5.95 0.14
C ALA A 162 6.80 5.80 1.43
N GLY A 163 6.58 4.56 1.85
CA GLY A 163 5.81 4.20 3.03
C GLY A 163 6.42 3.02 3.79
N ARG A 164 5.87 2.68 4.95
CA ARG A 164 6.33 1.57 5.79
C ARG A 164 6.17 0.19 5.16
N GLY A 165 5.35 0.07 4.12
CA GLY A 165 5.07 -1.19 3.45
C GLY A 165 3.99 -1.02 2.40
N GLU A 166 3.71 -2.10 1.68
CA GLU A 166 2.74 -2.14 0.59
C GLU A 166 1.33 -1.77 1.04
N LEU A 167 0.88 -2.27 2.20
CA LEU A 167 -0.45 -1.95 2.76
C LEU A 167 -0.61 -0.46 3.05
N HIS A 168 0.42 0.22 3.54
CA HIS A 168 0.37 1.65 3.82
C HIS A 168 0.13 2.45 2.54
N LEU A 169 0.81 2.10 1.44
CA LEU A 169 0.64 2.76 0.15
C LEU A 169 -0.70 2.39 -0.50
N SER A 170 -1.16 1.15 -0.38
CA SER A 170 -2.47 0.74 -0.92
C SER A 170 -3.65 1.44 -0.23
N VAL A 171 -3.57 1.68 1.08
CA VAL A 171 -4.57 2.48 1.81
C VAL A 171 -4.62 3.92 1.27
N LEU A 172 -3.47 4.55 1.04
CA LEU A 172 -3.41 5.90 0.45
C LEU A 172 -4.03 5.92 -0.95
N ILE A 173 -3.70 4.95 -1.80
CA ILE A 173 -4.27 4.83 -3.16
C ILE A 173 -5.80 4.70 -3.09
N GLU A 174 -6.31 3.82 -2.21
CA GLU A 174 -7.73 3.60 -2.07
C GLU A 174 -8.47 4.84 -1.52
N GLN A 175 -7.87 5.58 -0.59
CA GLN A 175 -8.42 6.86 -0.12
C GLN A 175 -8.51 7.87 -1.26
N MET A 176 -7.43 8.05 -2.02
CA MET A 176 -7.42 8.95 -3.18
C MET A 176 -8.46 8.54 -4.23
N ARG A 177 -8.60 7.23 -4.49
CA ARG A 177 -9.61 6.68 -5.38
C ARG A 177 -11.03 7.07 -4.95
N ARG A 178 -11.36 6.93 -3.66
CA ARG A 178 -12.66 7.31 -3.07
C ARG A 178 -12.91 8.81 -3.07
N GLU A 179 -11.86 9.62 -2.97
CA GLU A 179 -11.93 11.08 -3.09
C GLU A 179 -12.19 11.54 -4.54
N GLY A 180 -12.09 10.66 -5.52
CA GLY A 180 -12.35 10.95 -6.93
C GLY A 180 -11.09 11.25 -7.76
N TYR A 181 -9.91 10.89 -7.27
CA TYR A 181 -8.67 10.99 -8.02
C TYR A 181 -8.56 9.87 -9.06
N GLU A 182 -7.96 10.22 -10.17
CA GLU A 182 -7.55 9.29 -11.22
C GLU A 182 -6.04 9.38 -11.38
N LEU A 183 -5.33 8.28 -11.21
CA LEU A 183 -3.88 8.21 -11.23
C LEU A 183 -3.41 6.85 -11.74
N GLN A 184 -2.12 6.72 -11.96
CA GLN A 184 -1.50 5.42 -12.21
C GLN A 184 -0.32 5.23 -11.26
N VAL A 185 -0.07 3.98 -10.87
CA VAL A 185 0.99 3.61 -9.96
C VAL A 185 1.86 2.49 -10.54
N SER A 186 3.15 2.51 -10.18
CA SER A 186 4.10 1.46 -10.53
C SER A 186 4.04 0.29 -9.54
N GLN A 187 4.75 -0.79 -9.85
CA GLN A 187 5.06 -1.84 -8.90
C GLN A 187 5.72 -1.25 -7.65
N PRO A 188 5.36 -1.73 -6.44
CA PRO A 188 6.10 -1.42 -5.23
C PRO A 188 7.55 -1.93 -5.32
N GLU A 189 8.50 -1.12 -4.88
CA GLU A 189 9.92 -1.45 -4.84
C GLU A 189 10.46 -1.25 -3.43
N VAL A 190 11.37 -2.11 -3.02
CA VAL A 190 12.03 -2.00 -1.72
C VAL A 190 13.08 -0.90 -1.77
N ILE A 191 13.12 -0.06 -0.74
CA ILE A 191 14.11 1.00 -0.62
C ILE A 191 15.42 0.38 -0.15
N VAL A 192 16.47 0.55 -0.96
CA VAL A 192 17.81 0.08 -0.63
C VAL A 192 18.73 1.26 -0.32
N HIS A 193 19.66 1.08 0.60
CA HIS A 193 20.69 2.05 0.95
C HIS A 193 22.06 1.55 0.54
N ARG A 194 23.03 2.46 0.41
CA ARG A 194 24.44 2.09 0.20
C ARG A 194 25.24 2.52 1.41
N GLU A 195 25.82 1.55 2.09
CA GLU A 195 26.66 1.77 3.26
C GLU A 195 27.99 1.02 3.10
N GLY A 196 29.11 1.71 3.25
CA GLY A 196 30.42 1.11 3.10
C GLY A 196 30.68 0.43 1.73
N GLY A 197 30.02 0.87 0.66
CA GLY A 197 30.11 0.28 -0.68
C GLY A 197 29.23 -0.95 -0.90
N LYS A 198 28.51 -1.42 0.10
CA LYS A 198 27.54 -2.52 0.01
C LYS A 198 26.13 -1.97 -0.16
N VAL A 199 25.30 -2.70 -0.89
CA VAL A 199 23.86 -2.44 -0.97
C VAL A 199 23.23 -3.07 0.27
N MET A 200 22.47 -2.27 1.01
CA MET A 200 21.72 -2.69 2.20
C MET A 200 20.23 -2.72 1.86
N GLU A 201 19.56 -3.80 2.18
CA GLU A 201 18.11 -3.94 2.02
C GLU A 201 17.42 -4.13 3.37
N PRO A 202 16.14 -3.72 3.54
CA PRO A 202 15.43 -3.89 4.79
C PRO A 202 15.04 -5.36 4.99
N TYR A 203 15.21 -5.83 6.23
CA TYR A 203 14.79 -7.13 6.72
C TYR A 203 13.69 -6.97 7.75
N GLU A 204 12.83 -7.96 7.85
CA GLU A 204 11.68 -7.99 8.76
C GLU A 204 11.63 -9.28 9.56
N GLU A 205 11.16 -9.16 10.79
CA GLU A 205 10.75 -10.30 11.60
C GLU A 205 9.31 -10.66 11.23
N LEU A 206 9.15 -11.85 10.68
CA LEU A 206 7.89 -12.37 10.19
C LEU A 206 7.37 -13.46 11.11
N THR A 207 6.16 -13.29 11.65
CA THR A 207 5.47 -14.30 12.47
C THR A 207 4.29 -14.86 11.69
N ILE A 208 4.22 -16.16 11.57
CA ILE A 208 3.15 -16.88 10.89
C ILE A 208 2.48 -17.88 11.84
N GLN A 209 1.16 -17.86 11.86
CA GLN A 209 0.32 -18.86 12.52
C GLN A 209 -0.48 -19.60 11.45
N VAL A 210 -0.43 -20.92 11.49
CA VAL A 210 -1.09 -21.75 10.47
C VAL A 210 -1.41 -23.13 11.06
N PRO A 211 -2.51 -23.80 10.65
CA PRO A 211 -2.76 -25.20 11.00
C PRO A 211 -1.57 -26.09 10.61
N GLU A 212 -1.23 -27.04 11.48
CA GLU A 212 -0.09 -27.95 11.31
C GLU A 212 -0.04 -28.62 9.91
N THR A 213 -1.21 -28.89 9.32
CA THR A 213 -1.33 -29.51 7.99
C THR A 213 -0.72 -28.71 6.86
N TYR A 214 -0.56 -27.38 7.02
CA TYR A 214 0.01 -26.48 6.02
C TYR A 214 1.47 -26.08 6.31
N GLN A 215 2.07 -26.60 7.39
CA GLN A 215 3.43 -26.28 7.79
C GLN A 215 4.43 -26.43 6.63
N GLY A 216 4.40 -27.59 5.95
CA GLY A 216 5.32 -27.88 4.85
C GLY A 216 5.20 -26.87 3.69
N THR A 217 3.97 -26.50 3.34
CA THR A 217 3.70 -25.49 2.29
C THR A 217 4.28 -24.13 2.64
N VAL A 218 4.12 -23.70 3.90
CA VAL A 218 4.64 -22.39 4.37
C VAL A 218 6.16 -22.39 4.37
N ILE A 219 6.79 -23.45 4.89
CA ILE A 219 8.26 -23.58 4.92
C ILE A 219 8.85 -23.56 3.51
N GLU A 220 8.23 -24.27 2.57
CA GLU A 220 8.67 -24.29 1.17
C GLU A 220 8.62 -22.91 0.53
N GLU A 221 7.50 -22.19 0.70
CA GLU A 221 7.34 -20.84 0.12
C GLU A 221 8.29 -19.81 0.73
N LEU A 222 8.52 -19.87 2.03
CA LEU A 222 9.46 -18.98 2.70
C LEU A 222 10.92 -19.29 2.31
N GLY A 223 11.26 -20.56 2.11
CA GLY A 223 12.57 -20.94 1.61
C GLY A 223 12.88 -20.38 0.21
N LYS A 224 11.89 -20.35 -0.70
CA LYS A 224 12.01 -19.72 -2.02
C LYS A 224 12.26 -18.20 -1.93
N ARG A 225 11.78 -17.58 -0.84
CA ARG A 225 11.83 -16.15 -0.58
C ARG A 225 12.94 -15.74 0.40
N ARG A 226 13.86 -16.67 0.72
CA ARG A 226 15.02 -16.48 1.60
C ARG A 226 14.66 -16.16 3.05
N GLY A 227 13.51 -16.65 3.51
CA GLY A 227 13.19 -16.61 4.93
C GLY A 227 14.12 -17.54 5.72
N GLU A 228 14.82 -16.99 6.69
CA GLU A 228 15.58 -17.75 7.68
C GLU A 228 14.69 -18.06 8.88
N MET A 229 14.43 -19.33 9.13
CA MET A 229 13.64 -19.74 10.30
C MET A 229 14.43 -19.47 11.60
N ARG A 230 13.84 -18.69 12.49
CA ARG A 230 14.38 -18.41 13.84
C ARG A 230 13.78 -19.35 14.89
N HIS A 231 12.46 -19.46 14.89
CA HIS A 231 11.74 -20.29 15.85
C HIS A 231 10.57 -21.02 15.20
N MET A 232 10.28 -22.21 15.73
CA MET A 232 9.10 -23.00 15.36
C MET A 232 8.52 -23.61 16.63
N ARG A 233 7.23 -23.42 16.85
CA ARG A 233 6.50 -23.95 18.00
C ARG A 233 5.15 -24.51 17.59
N LEU A 234 4.85 -25.71 18.06
CA LEU A 234 3.50 -26.28 17.97
C LEU A 234 2.69 -25.83 19.19
N ILE A 235 1.54 -25.26 18.96
CA ILE A 235 0.60 -24.83 20.00
C ILE A 235 -0.63 -25.72 19.88
N HIS A 236 -0.94 -26.44 20.96
CA HIS A 236 -2.16 -27.22 21.05
C HIS A 236 -3.25 -26.33 21.66
N SER A 237 -4.35 -26.18 20.96
CA SER A 237 -5.55 -25.51 21.48
C SER A 237 -6.34 -26.47 22.36
N ASP A 238 -7.00 -25.96 23.39
CA ASP A 238 -7.91 -26.74 24.25
C ASP A 238 -9.09 -27.35 23.49
N VAL A 239 -9.32 -26.90 22.25
CA VAL A 239 -10.37 -27.38 21.33
C VAL A 239 -9.86 -28.51 20.41
N GLY A 240 -8.63 -29.01 20.58
CA GLY A 240 -8.05 -30.12 19.82
C GLY A 240 -7.51 -29.79 18.44
N THR A 241 -7.34 -28.51 18.12
CA THR A 241 -6.64 -28.05 16.91
C THR A 241 -5.18 -27.77 17.21
N SER A 242 -4.27 -28.24 16.36
CA SER A 242 -2.84 -27.95 16.46
C SER A 242 -2.48 -26.85 15.48
N GLU A 243 -1.88 -25.77 15.97
CA GLU A 243 -1.40 -24.63 15.19
C GLU A 243 0.13 -24.50 15.29
N MET A 244 0.75 -24.25 14.15
CA MET A 244 2.17 -23.97 14.07
C MET A 244 2.40 -22.46 14.15
N HIS A 245 3.24 -22.07 15.09
CA HIS A 245 3.83 -20.75 15.18
C HIS A 245 5.23 -20.79 14.58
N LEU A 246 5.47 -19.98 13.55
CA LEU A 246 6.72 -19.91 12.82
C LEU A 246 7.23 -18.46 12.87
N GLU A 247 8.49 -18.28 13.27
CA GLU A 247 9.17 -16.98 13.27
C GLU A 247 10.32 -17.02 12.28
N TYR A 248 10.35 -16.03 11.38
CA TYR A 248 11.33 -15.94 10.31
C TYR A 248 11.95 -14.55 10.27
N HIS A 249 13.21 -14.51 9.92
CA HIS A 249 13.91 -13.33 9.49
C HIS A 249 13.99 -13.33 7.96
N ILE A 250 13.47 -12.31 7.29
CA ILE A 250 13.25 -12.33 5.84
C ILE A 250 13.44 -10.94 5.24
N PRO A 251 14.07 -10.83 4.05
CA PRO A 251 14.14 -9.54 3.35
C PRO A 251 12.74 -9.06 2.97
N THR A 252 12.47 -7.76 3.11
CA THR A 252 11.15 -7.14 2.80
C THR A 252 10.66 -7.52 1.40
N ARG A 253 11.55 -7.60 0.41
CA ARG A 253 11.19 -8.05 -0.96
C ARG A 253 10.63 -9.48 -0.99
N GLY A 254 10.98 -10.32 -0.01
CA GLY A 254 10.46 -11.69 0.12
C GLY A 254 9.04 -11.75 0.69
N ILE A 255 8.59 -10.69 1.38
CA ILE A 255 7.24 -10.59 1.94
C ILE A 255 6.23 -10.10 0.89
N MET A 256 6.68 -9.33 -0.10
CA MET A 256 5.82 -8.80 -1.14
C MET A 256 5.06 -9.93 -1.86
N GLY A 257 3.74 -9.84 -1.90
CA GLY A 257 2.85 -10.85 -2.47
C GLY A 257 2.74 -12.17 -1.67
N LEU A 258 3.47 -12.33 -0.56
CA LEU A 258 3.46 -13.56 0.23
C LEU A 258 2.10 -13.83 0.88
N LYS A 259 1.45 -12.79 1.42
CA LYS A 259 0.19 -12.93 2.16
C LYS A 259 -0.91 -13.57 1.32
N ASN A 260 -1.17 -13.07 0.13
CA ASN A 260 -2.22 -13.59 -0.74
C ASN A 260 -1.89 -14.99 -1.27
N LEU A 261 -0.61 -15.24 -1.56
CA LEU A 261 -0.14 -16.57 -1.93
C LEU A 261 -0.40 -17.59 -0.80
N LEU A 262 -0.03 -17.26 0.43
CA LEU A 262 -0.25 -18.16 1.57
C LEU A 262 -1.73 -18.31 1.89
N LEU A 263 -2.54 -17.24 1.84
CA LEU A 263 -4.00 -17.33 2.00
C LEU A 263 -4.61 -18.31 0.99
N ALA A 264 -4.22 -18.23 -0.28
CA ALA A 264 -4.69 -19.16 -1.31
C ALA A 264 -4.27 -20.60 -1.03
N LYS A 265 -3.00 -20.85 -0.65
CA LYS A 265 -2.46 -22.19 -0.40
C LYS A 265 -2.94 -22.81 0.91
N THR A 266 -3.32 -22.01 1.89
CA THR A 266 -3.81 -22.45 3.21
C THR A 266 -5.33 -22.33 3.36
N ARG A 267 -6.06 -22.11 2.28
CA ARG A 267 -7.52 -21.93 2.27
C ARG A 267 -7.99 -20.81 3.21
N GLY A 268 -7.22 -19.73 3.30
CA GLY A 268 -7.56 -18.56 4.10
C GLY A 268 -7.25 -18.67 5.60
N THR A 269 -6.58 -19.74 6.05
CA THR A 269 -6.37 -19.99 7.49
C THR A 269 -5.10 -19.39 8.06
N VAL A 270 -4.17 -18.89 7.21
CA VAL A 270 -2.92 -18.31 7.69
C VAL A 270 -3.12 -16.94 8.31
N ILE A 271 -2.47 -16.69 9.44
CA ILE A 271 -2.31 -15.37 10.05
C ILE A 271 -0.85 -14.98 9.90
N LEU A 272 -0.59 -13.78 9.42
CA LEU A 272 0.74 -13.29 9.12
C LEU A 272 0.92 -11.89 9.69
N HIS A 273 1.98 -11.69 10.46
CA HIS A 273 2.44 -10.42 10.99
C HIS A 273 3.92 -10.23 10.67
N HIS A 274 4.31 -9.02 10.34
CA HIS A 274 5.71 -8.67 10.11
C HIS A 274 6.02 -7.29 10.67
N VAL A 275 7.26 -7.11 11.11
CA VAL A 275 7.77 -5.86 11.69
C VAL A 275 9.17 -5.63 11.15
N PHE A 276 9.49 -4.39 10.80
CA PHE A 276 10.84 -4.00 10.39
C PHE A 276 11.86 -4.35 11.48
N ALA A 277 12.96 -4.99 11.09
CA ALA A 277 14.04 -5.38 11.98
C ALA A 277 15.26 -4.47 11.82
N ALA A 278 15.87 -4.51 10.64
CA ALA A 278 17.11 -3.78 10.35
C ALA A 278 17.35 -3.67 8.85
N TYR A 279 18.35 -2.86 8.46
CA TYR A 279 18.96 -2.92 7.14
C TYR A 279 20.17 -3.87 7.19
N GLU A 280 20.19 -4.83 6.30
CA GLU A 280 21.26 -5.82 6.17
C GLU A 280 21.82 -5.86 4.76
N PRO A 281 23.04 -6.39 4.55
CA PRO A 281 23.62 -6.50 3.22
C PRO A 281 22.71 -7.29 2.28
N ALA A 282 22.34 -6.66 1.16
CA ALA A 282 21.54 -7.30 0.14
C ALA A 282 22.31 -8.46 -0.48
N GLU A 283 21.68 -9.61 -0.56
CA GLU A 283 22.24 -10.72 -1.29
C GLU A 283 22.04 -10.53 -2.81
N GLU A 284 23.06 -10.77 -3.61
CA GLU A 284 23.03 -10.58 -5.08
C GLU A 284 22.10 -11.53 -5.83
N ARG A 285 21.62 -12.60 -5.18
CA ARG A 285 20.76 -13.58 -5.84
C ARG A 285 19.30 -13.14 -5.85
N ASP A 286 18.62 -13.33 -6.96
CA ASP A 286 17.18 -13.08 -7.07
C ASP A 286 16.36 -14.04 -6.22
N LEU A 287 15.14 -13.61 -5.84
CA LEU A 287 14.16 -14.49 -5.24
C LEU A 287 13.74 -15.55 -6.26
N LEU A 288 13.51 -16.79 -5.80
CA LEU A 288 12.98 -17.87 -6.63
C LEU A 288 11.45 -17.72 -6.83
N VAL A 289 11.01 -16.51 -7.14
CA VAL A 289 9.60 -16.22 -7.46
C VAL A 289 9.47 -16.31 -8.97
N THR A 290 8.64 -17.22 -9.44
CA THR A 290 8.42 -17.43 -10.87
C THR A 290 7.69 -16.20 -11.44
N PRO A 291 8.28 -15.51 -12.42
CA PRO A 291 7.55 -14.46 -13.14
C PRO A 291 6.35 -15.09 -13.86
N HIS A 292 5.31 -14.33 -14.08
CA HIS A 292 4.18 -14.74 -14.90
C HIS A 292 4.04 -13.80 -16.09
N GLY A 293 3.59 -14.33 -17.21
CA GLY A 293 3.28 -13.53 -18.39
C GLY A 293 1.87 -12.96 -18.31
N SER A 294 1.64 -11.88 -19.03
CA SER A 294 0.35 -11.21 -19.15
C SER A 294 -0.32 -11.47 -20.50
N LEU A 295 -1.64 -11.64 -20.49
CA LEU A 295 -2.47 -11.54 -21.68
C LEU A 295 -2.77 -10.06 -21.94
N VAL A 296 -2.29 -9.53 -23.06
CA VAL A 296 -2.33 -8.10 -23.37
C VAL A 296 -3.24 -7.83 -24.56
N ALA A 297 -4.15 -6.87 -24.44
CA ALA A 297 -5.03 -6.49 -25.53
C ALA A 297 -4.23 -5.91 -26.71
N TYR A 298 -4.46 -6.47 -27.88
CA TYR A 298 -3.77 -6.08 -29.14
C TYR A 298 -4.36 -4.84 -29.77
N GLU A 299 -5.68 -4.63 -29.64
CA GLU A 299 -6.40 -3.50 -30.26
C GLU A 299 -7.46 -2.92 -29.31
N ASP A 300 -7.98 -1.76 -29.66
CA ASP A 300 -9.03 -1.07 -28.94
C ASP A 300 -10.41 -1.62 -29.36
N GLY A 301 -11.35 -1.71 -28.42
CA GLY A 301 -12.73 -2.12 -28.68
C GLY A 301 -13.42 -2.76 -27.50
N ALA A 302 -14.57 -3.37 -27.73
CA ALA A 302 -15.29 -4.13 -26.71
C ALA A 302 -14.95 -5.62 -26.81
N SER A 303 -14.69 -6.27 -25.68
CA SER A 303 -14.44 -7.70 -25.63
C SER A 303 -15.69 -8.49 -26.01
N THR A 304 -15.52 -9.56 -26.79
CA THR A 304 -16.61 -10.44 -27.21
C THR A 304 -16.60 -11.78 -26.46
N GLY A 305 -17.76 -12.38 -26.26
CA GLY A 305 -17.85 -13.70 -25.62
C GLY A 305 -17.06 -14.76 -26.38
N TYR A 306 -17.05 -14.70 -27.71
CA TYR A 306 -16.28 -15.61 -28.54
C TYR A 306 -14.78 -15.46 -28.35
N ALA A 307 -14.25 -14.24 -28.36
CA ALA A 307 -12.82 -14.00 -28.17
C ALA A 307 -12.36 -14.32 -26.75
N ILE A 308 -13.16 -14.04 -25.72
CA ILE A 308 -12.88 -14.44 -24.33
C ILE A 308 -12.81 -15.97 -24.24
N PHE A 309 -13.78 -16.69 -24.84
CA PHE A 309 -13.79 -18.16 -24.86
C PHE A 309 -12.51 -18.72 -25.46
N MET A 310 -12.04 -18.19 -26.58
CA MET A 310 -10.80 -18.62 -27.23
C MET A 310 -9.54 -18.25 -26.43
N THR A 311 -9.61 -17.17 -25.64
CA THR A 311 -8.45 -16.66 -24.89
C THR A 311 -8.31 -17.35 -23.54
N GLN A 312 -9.41 -17.77 -22.90
CA GLN A 312 -9.37 -18.42 -21.57
C GLN A 312 -8.62 -19.76 -21.57
N GLU A 313 -8.42 -20.40 -22.73
CA GLU A 313 -7.55 -21.58 -22.86
C GLU A 313 -6.05 -21.26 -22.61
N ARG A 314 -5.67 -19.99 -22.74
CA ARG A 314 -4.29 -19.51 -22.59
C ARG A 314 -3.96 -18.99 -21.21
N GLY A 315 -4.98 -18.78 -20.37
CA GLY A 315 -4.78 -18.28 -19.02
C GLY A 315 -6.04 -17.79 -18.33
N ALA A 316 -5.88 -17.21 -17.15
CA ALA A 316 -6.99 -16.68 -16.35
C ALA A 316 -7.32 -15.26 -16.79
N MET A 317 -8.59 -15.00 -17.13
CA MET A 317 -9.06 -13.69 -17.54
C MET A 317 -9.35 -12.77 -16.36
N PHE A 318 -9.11 -11.47 -16.53
CA PHE A 318 -9.47 -10.40 -15.57
C PHE A 318 -10.71 -9.63 -16.02
N ILE A 319 -11.14 -9.81 -17.25
CA ILE A 319 -12.32 -9.16 -17.84
C ILE A 319 -13.31 -10.18 -18.37
N GLY A 320 -14.58 -9.79 -18.38
CA GLY A 320 -15.66 -10.53 -19.03
C GLY A 320 -16.00 -9.98 -20.42
N PRO A 321 -17.03 -10.53 -21.08
CA PRO A 321 -17.54 -10.01 -22.33
C PRO A 321 -18.16 -8.62 -22.17
N GLY A 322 -18.10 -7.79 -23.22
CA GLY A 322 -18.68 -6.45 -23.26
C GLY A 322 -17.87 -5.36 -22.55
N VAL A 323 -16.68 -5.70 -22.03
CA VAL A 323 -15.78 -4.72 -21.39
C VAL A 323 -14.99 -3.99 -22.46
N GLU A 324 -14.97 -2.66 -22.40
CA GLU A 324 -14.11 -1.85 -23.26
C GLU A 324 -12.63 -2.06 -22.87
N VAL A 325 -11.81 -2.28 -23.87
CA VAL A 325 -10.37 -2.44 -23.73
C VAL A 325 -9.62 -1.52 -24.70
N TYR A 326 -8.40 -1.20 -24.37
CA TYR A 326 -7.48 -0.49 -25.25
C TYR A 326 -6.19 -1.28 -25.46
N ARG A 327 -5.49 -1.01 -26.53
CA ARG A 327 -4.20 -1.62 -26.85
C ARG A 327 -3.20 -1.45 -25.70
N GLY A 328 -2.59 -2.55 -25.29
CA GLY A 328 -1.66 -2.56 -24.16
C GLY A 328 -2.28 -2.70 -22.77
N MET A 329 -3.60 -2.79 -22.66
CA MET A 329 -4.30 -3.16 -21.42
C MET A 329 -4.04 -4.64 -21.12
N VAL A 330 -3.68 -4.94 -19.86
CA VAL A 330 -3.51 -6.31 -19.37
C VAL A 330 -4.90 -6.85 -18.98
N ILE A 331 -5.31 -7.91 -19.64
CA ILE A 331 -6.68 -8.44 -19.56
C ILE A 331 -6.76 -9.84 -18.98
N GLY A 332 -5.61 -10.42 -18.62
CA GLY A 332 -5.51 -11.73 -18.01
C GLY A 332 -4.08 -12.13 -17.71
N GLN A 333 -3.94 -13.20 -16.92
CA GLN A 333 -2.67 -13.84 -16.62
C GLN A 333 -2.45 -14.98 -17.63
N ASN A 334 -1.30 -14.98 -18.31
CA ASN A 334 -0.92 -16.07 -19.18
C ASN A 334 -0.53 -17.30 -18.34
N SER A 335 -0.83 -18.49 -18.85
CA SER A 335 -0.35 -19.76 -18.28
C SER A 335 1.14 -20.02 -18.48
N ARG A 336 1.80 -19.21 -19.34
CA ARG A 336 3.25 -19.21 -19.59
C ARG A 336 3.89 -17.95 -19.01
N ASP A 337 5.19 -17.99 -18.82
CA ASP A 337 5.96 -16.89 -18.23
C ASP A 337 6.16 -15.68 -19.17
N GLU A 338 5.73 -15.78 -20.43
CA GLU A 338 5.85 -14.71 -21.41
C GLU A 338 4.53 -14.01 -21.68
N ASP A 339 4.61 -12.70 -21.96
CA ASP A 339 3.46 -11.91 -22.39
C ASP A 339 2.94 -12.39 -23.75
N LEU A 340 1.64 -12.38 -23.90
CA LEU A 340 0.95 -12.72 -25.13
C LEU A 340 -0.04 -11.63 -25.53
N ASP A 341 0.21 -11.01 -26.68
CA ASP A 341 -0.74 -10.09 -27.29
C ASP A 341 -1.92 -10.87 -27.90
N VAL A 342 -3.15 -10.56 -27.49
CA VAL A 342 -4.38 -11.27 -27.90
C VAL A 342 -5.45 -10.28 -28.36
N ASN A 343 -6.23 -10.68 -29.38
CA ASN A 343 -7.36 -9.91 -29.85
C ASN A 343 -8.64 -10.41 -29.18
N VAL A 344 -9.14 -9.65 -28.18
CA VAL A 344 -10.38 -9.97 -27.46
C VAL A 344 -11.63 -9.28 -28.02
N CYS A 345 -11.44 -8.44 -29.05
CA CYS A 345 -12.54 -7.74 -29.72
C CYS A 345 -13.06 -8.50 -30.94
N LYS A 346 -12.42 -9.64 -31.27
CA LYS A 346 -12.76 -10.41 -32.48
C LYS A 346 -14.16 -11.01 -32.40
N GLU A 347 -14.98 -10.72 -33.39
CA GLU A 347 -16.28 -11.34 -33.54
C GLU A 347 -16.19 -12.71 -34.25
N LYS A 348 -17.17 -13.57 -33.97
CA LYS A 348 -17.31 -14.85 -34.68
C LYS A 348 -17.73 -14.56 -36.14
N HIS A 349 -16.84 -14.85 -37.10
CA HIS A 349 -17.24 -14.79 -38.50
C HIS A 349 -18.31 -15.86 -38.79
N LEU A 350 -19.50 -15.42 -39.15
CA LEU A 350 -20.56 -16.29 -39.65
C LEU A 350 -20.10 -16.79 -41.02
N SER A 351 -19.60 -18.02 -41.11
CA SER A 351 -19.42 -18.68 -42.40
C SER A 351 -20.80 -19.11 -42.94
N ASN A 352 -21.07 -18.84 -44.22
CA ASN A 352 -22.33 -19.20 -44.89
C ASN A 352 -22.57 -20.74 -45.03
N MET A 353 -21.77 -21.57 -44.44
CA MET A 353 -22.06 -23.00 -44.32
C MET A 353 -23.01 -23.23 -43.16
N ARG A 354 -24.24 -23.54 -43.48
CA ARG A 354 -25.26 -24.08 -42.59
C ARG A 354 -24.81 -25.42 -42.01
N ALA A 355 -24.09 -25.42 -40.92
CA ALA A 355 -24.11 -26.48 -39.96
C ALA A 355 -25.32 -26.24 -39.07
N SER A 356 -26.46 -26.80 -39.43
CA SER A 356 -27.64 -26.91 -38.58
C SER A 356 -27.36 -27.93 -37.50
N GLY A 357 -26.63 -27.53 -36.52
CA GLY A 357 -26.28 -28.38 -35.36
C GLY A 357 -25.73 -27.53 -34.26
N THR A 358 -26.57 -27.30 -33.27
CA THR A 358 -26.22 -26.85 -31.90
C THR A 358 -25.29 -25.64 -31.84
N ASP A 359 -25.86 -24.45 -31.68
CA ASP A 359 -25.18 -23.38 -30.98
C ASP A 359 -24.91 -23.88 -29.55
N GLU A 360 -23.79 -24.59 -29.35
CA GLU A 360 -23.32 -24.94 -28.01
C GLU A 360 -23.10 -23.63 -27.29
N ALA A 361 -23.78 -23.47 -26.16
CA ALA A 361 -23.59 -22.30 -25.30
C ALA A 361 -22.13 -22.21 -24.90
N LEU A 362 -21.49 -21.09 -25.22
CA LEU A 362 -20.10 -20.83 -24.82
C LEU A 362 -20.01 -20.79 -23.30
N VAL A 363 -19.34 -21.76 -22.71
CA VAL A 363 -19.11 -21.77 -21.26
C VAL A 363 -17.90 -20.89 -20.97
N LEU A 364 -18.14 -19.74 -20.34
CA LEU A 364 -17.08 -18.83 -19.92
C LEU A 364 -16.73 -19.04 -18.47
N THR A 365 -15.45 -19.17 -18.19
CA THR A 365 -14.93 -19.13 -16.81
C THR A 365 -15.09 -17.72 -16.27
N PRO A 366 -15.65 -17.52 -15.05
CA PRO A 366 -15.73 -16.20 -14.44
C PRO A 366 -14.36 -15.52 -14.38
N PRO A 367 -14.27 -14.24 -14.70
CA PRO A 367 -13.02 -13.51 -14.59
C PRO A 367 -12.57 -13.41 -13.13
N ARG A 368 -11.25 -13.38 -12.92
CA ARG A 368 -10.69 -13.13 -11.59
C ARG A 368 -10.98 -11.69 -11.19
N GLU A 369 -11.50 -11.49 -9.99
CA GLU A 369 -11.80 -10.16 -9.45
C GLU A 369 -10.52 -9.34 -9.28
N MET A 370 -10.55 -8.09 -9.75
CA MET A 370 -9.43 -7.15 -9.67
C MET A 370 -9.57 -6.29 -8.42
N THR A 371 -8.89 -6.70 -7.34
CA THR A 371 -8.71 -5.84 -6.15
C THR A 371 -7.43 -5.04 -6.27
N LEU A 372 -7.29 -3.96 -5.49
CA LEU A 372 -6.08 -3.14 -5.51
C LEU A 372 -4.85 -3.94 -5.04
N GLU A 373 -5.00 -4.74 -4.00
CA GLU A 373 -3.94 -5.59 -3.48
C GLU A 373 -3.47 -6.59 -4.54
N PHE A 374 -4.43 -7.25 -5.21
CA PHE A 374 -4.09 -8.17 -6.29
C PHE A 374 -3.39 -7.45 -7.45
N ALA A 375 -3.88 -6.26 -7.83
CA ALA A 375 -3.30 -5.46 -8.90
C ALA A 375 -1.84 -5.09 -8.62
N LEU A 376 -1.53 -4.63 -7.40
CA LEU A 376 -0.18 -4.24 -7.00
C LEU A 376 0.78 -5.43 -6.91
N GLU A 377 0.32 -6.59 -6.45
CA GLU A 377 1.11 -7.82 -6.44
C GLU A 377 1.37 -8.38 -7.83
N TYR A 378 0.39 -8.23 -8.72
CA TYR A 378 0.45 -8.81 -10.05
C TYR A 378 1.41 -8.09 -10.99
N ILE A 379 1.43 -6.76 -10.97
CA ILE A 379 2.20 -5.97 -11.95
C ILE A 379 3.71 -6.19 -11.86
N GLY A 380 4.32 -6.37 -13.03
CA GLY A 380 5.77 -6.36 -13.19
C GLY A 380 6.34 -4.96 -13.39
N GLY A 381 7.67 -4.85 -13.51
CA GLY A 381 8.36 -3.56 -13.66
C GLY A 381 8.02 -2.80 -14.95
N ASP A 382 7.49 -3.47 -15.98
CA ASP A 382 7.03 -2.88 -17.23
C ASP A 382 5.52 -2.61 -17.27
N GLU A 383 4.81 -2.81 -16.15
CA GLU A 383 3.38 -2.64 -16.01
C GLU A 383 3.03 -1.50 -15.03
N LEU A 384 1.79 -1.06 -15.11
CA LEU A 384 1.22 -0.02 -14.25
C LEU A 384 -0.21 -0.41 -13.87
N VAL A 385 -0.64 0.01 -12.68
CA VAL A 385 -2.06 -0.01 -12.29
C VAL A 385 -2.66 1.35 -12.60
N GLU A 386 -3.68 1.37 -13.42
CA GLU A 386 -4.56 2.52 -13.62
C GLU A 386 -5.64 2.49 -12.54
N VAL A 387 -5.66 3.51 -11.70
CA VAL A 387 -6.58 3.66 -10.57
C VAL A 387 -7.57 4.76 -10.89
N THR A 388 -8.84 4.41 -10.96
CA THR A 388 -9.94 5.36 -11.16
C THR A 388 -11.01 5.16 -10.07
N PRO A 389 -11.93 6.11 -9.86
CA PRO A 389 -12.99 5.95 -8.88
C PRO A 389 -13.84 4.69 -9.06
N GLN A 390 -14.03 4.23 -10.30
CA GLN A 390 -14.92 3.11 -10.64
C GLN A 390 -14.16 1.82 -10.96
N HIS A 391 -12.96 1.91 -11.55
CA HIS A 391 -12.24 0.74 -12.05
C HIS A 391 -10.77 0.73 -11.65
N LEU A 392 -10.24 -0.48 -11.53
CA LEU A 392 -8.82 -0.78 -11.49
C LEU A 392 -8.47 -1.53 -12.78
N ARG A 393 -7.51 -1.02 -13.54
CA ARG A 393 -7.06 -1.63 -14.80
C ARG A 393 -5.56 -1.81 -14.77
N LEU A 394 -5.10 -2.91 -15.30
CA LEU A 394 -3.67 -3.15 -15.48
C LEU A 394 -3.28 -2.80 -16.93
N ARG A 395 -2.12 -2.24 -17.11
CA ARG A 395 -1.63 -1.90 -18.46
C ARG A 395 -0.11 -2.04 -18.56
N LYS A 396 0.35 -2.26 -19.77
CA LYS A 396 1.78 -2.12 -20.07
C LYS A 396 2.19 -0.64 -20.06
N ARG A 397 3.40 -0.35 -19.61
CA ARG A 397 3.98 1.00 -19.66
C ARG A 397 4.09 1.49 -21.11
N LEU A 398 4.55 0.61 -22.01
CA LEU A 398 4.56 0.83 -23.44
C LEU A 398 3.35 0.12 -24.08
N LEU A 399 2.36 0.90 -24.53
CA LEU A 399 1.11 0.35 -25.05
C LEU A 399 1.30 -0.37 -26.39
N ASN A 400 2.17 0.16 -27.26
CA ASN A 400 2.40 -0.42 -28.58
C ASN A 400 3.27 -1.69 -28.47
N PRO A 401 2.84 -2.85 -29.03
CA PRO A 401 3.62 -4.09 -29.01
C PRO A 401 4.97 -3.98 -29.70
N ASP A 402 5.10 -3.17 -30.76
CA ASP A 402 6.37 -3.00 -31.45
C ASP A 402 7.40 -2.25 -30.60
N ASP A 403 6.95 -1.29 -29.81
CA ASP A 403 7.81 -0.55 -28.88
C ASP A 403 8.25 -1.43 -27.72
N ARG A 404 7.37 -2.30 -27.21
CA ARG A 404 7.73 -3.33 -26.22
C ARG A 404 8.80 -4.28 -26.75
N ARG A 405 8.65 -4.76 -27.99
CA ARG A 405 9.63 -5.64 -28.63
C ARG A 405 10.99 -4.96 -28.83
N LYS A 406 10.99 -3.67 -29.22
CA LYS A 406 12.22 -2.87 -29.36
C LYS A 406 12.91 -2.66 -28.00
N ALA A 407 12.14 -2.28 -26.96
CA ALA A 407 12.67 -2.10 -25.61
C ALA A 407 13.31 -3.40 -25.07
N LYS A 408 12.64 -4.54 -25.24
CA LYS A 408 13.16 -5.85 -24.84
C LYS A 408 14.47 -6.23 -25.57
N LYS A 409 14.62 -5.85 -26.85
CA LYS A 409 15.84 -6.08 -27.62
C LYS A 409 16.99 -5.13 -27.24
N SER A 410 16.68 -3.92 -26.78
CA SER A 410 17.68 -2.92 -26.38
C SER A 410 18.16 -3.07 -24.93
N GLY A 411 17.64 -4.03 -24.18
CA GLY A 411 17.97 -4.25 -22.76
C GLY A 411 17.52 -3.12 -21.83
N LYS A 412 16.55 -2.33 -22.28
CA LYS A 412 15.95 -1.22 -21.51
C LYS A 412 14.56 -1.57 -21.01
#